data_cf885d2657d70405b7d2e380338c4658
#
_entry.id   cf885d2657d70405b7d2e380338c4658
#
_cell.length_a   1.000
_cell.length_b   1.000
_cell.length_c   1.000
_cell.angle_alpha   90.00
_cell.angle_beta   90.00
_cell.angle_gamma   90.00
#
_symmetry.space_group_name_H-M   'P 1'
#
loop_
_entity.id
_entity.type
_entity.pdbx_description
1 polymer ?
#
loop_
_entity_poly.entity_id
_entity_poly.type
_entity_poly.pdbx_seq_one_letter_code
_entity_poly.pdbx_strand_id
1 'polypeptide(L)'
;MEIMQSIPDESVDMILCDLPYGTTNHKWDVCLPLGPLWREYWRLAKPKAAVVLTAQQPFATKLITTAQKYFRYELIWEKPVAMGFLNARKMPLRAHENILVFYKRLPKYRPQMSVGKPYVKKGSGRQKPVNGRFCLDVGGKNSGERYPRSVLRFGKDSHSGHPTEKPLALFEWLVKTYTDEGDLVLDNCLGSGTTAIACEKNRRRWIGIEKELSYFEMAKERLRGLVLEERQAE
;
A
#
# COMPACT_ATOMS: atom_id res chain seq x y z
N MET A 1 18.76 -6.89 0.93
CA MET A 1 19.01 -7.43 -0.41
C MET A 1 19.49 -8.89 -0.35
N GLU A 2 20.48 -9.23 0.47
CA GLU A 2 21.03 -10.60 0.57
C GLU A 2 19.96 -11.65 0.89
N ILE A 3 19.12 -11.40 1.92
CA ILE A 3 18.02 -12.31 2.30
C ILE A 3 17.03 -12.50 1.15
N MET A 4 16.79 -11.48 0.33
CA MET A 4 15.87 -11.62 -0.81
C MET A 4 16.36 -12.66 -1.82
N GLN A 5 17.66 -12.88 -1.94
CA GLN A 5 18.25 -13.89 -2.85
C GLN A 5 17.89 -15.33 -2.47
N SER A 6 17.58 -15.60 -1.21
CA SER A 6 17.12 -16.92 -0.74
C SER A 6 15.64 -17.20 -1.02
N ILE A 7 14.88 -16.19 -1.42
CA ILE A 7 13.46 -16.34 -1.75
C ILE A 7 13.35 -16.84 -3.20
N PRO A 8 12.54 -17.88 -3.48
CA PRO A 8 12.40 -18.43 -4.82
C PRO A 8 11.85 -17.41 -5.83
N ASP A 9 12.25 -17.55 -7.09
CA ASP A 9 11.71 -16.75 -8.20
C ASP A 9 10.20 -16.95 -8.33
N GLU A 10 9.49 -15.89 -8.76
CA GLU A 10 8.05 -15.91 -9.03
C GLU A 10 7.20 -16.54 -7.92
N SER A 11 7.62 -16.37 -6.66
CA SER A 11 6.94 -16.96 -5.49
C SER A 11 6.01 -15.99 -4.77
N VAL A 12 6.20 -14.67 -4.95
CA VAL A 12 5.53 -13.61 -4.21
C VAL A 12 4.31 -13.09 -4.99
N ASP A 13 3.13 -13.07 -4.34
CA ASP A 13 1.87 -12.58 -4.91
C ASP A 13 1.71 -11.07 -4.83
N MET A 14 2.32 -10.43 -3.82
CA MET A 14 2.34 -8.98 -3.64
C MET A 14 3.62 -8.55 -2.93
N ILE A 15 4.18 -7.43 -3.34
CA ILE A 15 5.19 -6.70 -2.55
C ILE A 15 4.49 -5.46 -2.01
N LEU A 16 4.46 -5.29 -0.68
CA LEU A 16 3.93 -4.13 0.01
C LEU A 16 5.00 -3.62 0.96
N CYS A 17 5.55 -2.45 0.67
CA CYS A 17 6.71 -1.96 1.43
C CYS A 17 6.69 -0.44 1.60
N ASP A 18 7.08 -0.01 2.80
CA ASP A 18 7.39 1.37 3.15
C ASP A 18 8.91 1.53 3.13
N LEU A 19 9.47 1.83 1.97
CA LEU A 19 10.92 1.98 1.79
C LEU A 19 11.47 3.19 2.57
N PRO A 20 12.73 3.20 2.99
CA PRO A 20 13.36 4.40 3.51
C PRO A 20 13.52 5.46 2.42
N TYR A 21 13.03 6.68 2.69
CA TYR A 21 12.99 7.77 1.69
C TYR A 21 14.27 8.60 1.64
N GLY A 22 15.13 8.50 2.67
CA GLY A 22 16.31 9.37 2.84
C GLY A 22 15.94 10.82 3.14
N THR A 23 14.84 11.06 3.83
CA THR A 23 14.30 12.40 4.11
C THR A 23 14.30 12.78 5.60
N THR A 24 14.68 11.86 6.47
CA THR A 24 14.74 12.07 7.92
C THR A 24 16.18 11.98 8.41
N ASN A 25 16.43 12.45 9.65
CA ASN A 25 17.76 12.37 10.30
C ASN A 25 18.00 10.99 10.95
N HIS A 26 17.14 10.02 10.78
CA HIS A 26 17.33 8.69 11.34
C HIS A 26 18.40 7.93 10.56
N LYS A 27 19.31 7.24 11.27
CA LYS A 27 20.42 6.48 10.65
C LYS A 27 19.95 5.36 9.72
N TRP A 28 18.76 4.83 9.95
CA TRP A 28 18.17 3.79 9.11
C TRP A 28 17.50 4.34 7.83
N ASP A 29 17.19 5.63 7.76
CA ASP A 29 16.50 6.24 6.60
C ASP A 29 17.50 6.52 5.46
N VAL A 30 18.10 5.47 4.94
CA VAL A 30 19.03 5.50 3.81
C VAL A 30 18.36 4.87 2.59
N CYS A 31 18.24 5.64 1.51
CA CYS A 31 17.67 5.14 0.26
C CYS A 31 18.39 3.88 -0.22
N LEU A 32 17.64 2.83 -0.49
CA LEU A 32 18.17 1.61 -1.09
C LEU A 32 18.56 1.86 -2.56
N PRO A 33 19.55 1.13 -3.09
CA PRO A 33 19.94 1.21 -4.50
C PRO A 33 18.80 0.65 -5.37
N LEU A 34 18.07 1.54 -6.06
CA LEU A 34 16.82 1.20 -6.75
C LEU A 34 17.01 0.21 -7.90
N GLY A 35 18.11 0.27 -8.64
CA GLY A 35 18.39 -0.68 -9.74
C GLY A 35 18.43 -2.14 -9.26
N PRO A 36 19.29 -2.49 -8.29
CA PRO A 36 19.27 -3.81 -7.66
C PRO A 36 17.93 -4.18 -7.03
N LEU A 37 17.28 -3.25 -6.32
CA LEU A 37 15.98 -3.49 -5.69
C LEU A 37 14.91 -3.90 -6.71
N TRP A 38 14.78 -3.17 -7.83
CA TRP A 38 13.83 -3.49 -8.88
C TRP A 38 14.13 -4.84 -9.56
N ARG A 39 15.42 -5.20 -9.72
CA ARG A 39 15.77 -6.54 -10.25
C ARG A 39 15.23 -7.64 -9.34
N GLU A 40 15.46 -7.53 -8.04
CA GLU A 40 14.96 -8.51 -7.07
C GLU A 40 13.42 -8.50 -7.01
N TYR A 41 12.77 -7.36 -6.99
CA TYR A 41 11.31 -7.30 -7.00
C TYR A 41 10.72 -8.01 -8.21
N TRP A 42 11.29 -7.77 -9.40
CA TRP A 42 10.79 -8.41 -10.61
C TRP A 42 11.19 -9.89 -10.72
N ARG A 43 12.21 -10.35 -10.06
CA ARG A 43 12.55 -11.77 -9.95
C ARG A 43 11.57 -12.49 -9.04
N LEU A 44 11.28 -11.93 -7.87
CA LEU A 44 10.44 -12.53 -6.83
C LEU A 44 8.94 -12.48 -7.16
N ALA A 45 8.51 -11.40 -7.79
CA ALA A 45 7.11 -11.15 -8.08
C ALA A 45 6.56 -12.08 -9.16
N LYS A 46 5.50 -12.80 -8.86
CA LYS A 46 4.72 -13.55 -9.86
C LYS A 46 4.31 -12.64 -11.03
N PRO A 47 4.03 -13.18 -12.23
CA PRO A 47 3.68 -12.36 -13.39
C PRO A 47 2.49 -11.40 -13.17
N LYS A 48 1.56 -11.76 -12.29
CA LYS A 48 0.38 -10.95 -11.91
C LYS A 48 0.48 -10.36 -10.50
N ALA A 49 1.67 -10.29 -9.91
CA ALA A 49 1.85 -9.65 -8.62
C ALA A 49 1.75 -8.12 -8.74
N ALA A 50 1.20 -7.50 -7.71
CA ALA A 50 1.27 -6.06 -7.50
C ALA A 50 2.50 -5.70 -6.66
N VAL A 51 3.24 -4.66 -7.04
CA VAL A 51 4.25 -4.01 -6.20
C VAL A 51 3.68 -2.67 -5.77
N VAL A 52 3.45 -2.52 -4.48
CA VAL A 52 2.81 -1.36 -3.87
C VAL A 52 3.77 -0.72 -2.88
N LEU A 53 4.17 0.51 -3.15
CA LEU A 53 5.19 1.21 -2.37
C LEU A 53 4.64 2.53 -1.87
N THR A 54 4.77 2.80 -0.57
CA THR A 54 4.51 4.14 -0.04
C THR A 54 5.70 5.05 -0.36
N ALA A 55 5.43 6.32 -0.59
CA ALA A 55 6.45 7.29 -0.96
C ALA A 55 6.01 8.73 -0.69
N GLN A 56 7.00 9.62 -0.57
CA GLN A 56 6.83 11.08 -0.61
C GLN A 56 7.72 11.66 -1.70
N GLN A 57 7.37 12.87 -2.18
CA GLN A 57 8.27 13.59 -3.08
C GLN A 57 9.54 14.07 -2.36
N PRO A 58 10.73 14.05 -3.01
CA PRO A 58 11.00 13.66 -4.41
C PRO A 58 11.24 12.16 -4.63
N PHE A 59 11.19 11.33 -3.58
CA PHE A 59 11.46 9.89 -3.66
C PHE A 59 10.42 9.15 -4.55
N ALA A 60 9.15 9.57 -4.50
CA ALA A 60 8.10 9.04 -5.39
C ALA A 60 8.47 9.18 -6.87
N THR A 61 8.96 10.36 -7.28
CA THR A 61 9.43 10.57 -8.66
C THR A 61 10.60 9.63 -9.00
N LYS A 62 11.56 9.42 -8.09
CA LYS A 62 12.68 8.50 -8.32
C LYS A 62 12.21 7.05 -8.54
N LEU A 63 11.25 6.58 -7.73
CA LEU A 63 10.66 5.26 -7.89
C LEU A 63 9.97 5.12 -9.25
N ILE A 64 9.16 6.11 -9.65
CA ILE A 64 8.43 6.08 -10.92
C ILE A 64 9.41 6.08 -12.09
N THR A 65 10.40 6.98 -12.11
CA THR A 65 11.35 7.10 -13.24
C THR A 65 12.21 5.88 -13.40
N THR A 66 12.62 5.22 -12.30
CA THR A 66 13.44 4.01 -12.34
C THR A 66 12.68 2.75 -12.76
N ALA A 67 11.34 2.76 -12.68
CA ALA A 67 10.48 1.65 -13.08
C ALA A 67 9.28 2.10 -13.93
N GLN A 68 9.43 3.14 -14.72
CA GLN A 68 8.36 3.79 -15.50
C GLN A 68 7.55 2.81 -16.34
N LYS A 69 8.20 1.82 -16.96
CA LYS A 69 7.55 0.78 -17.77
C LYS A 69 6.47 0.01 -16.99
N TYR A 70 6.62 -0.11 -15.68
CA TYR A 70 5.77 -0.91 -14.80
C TYR A 70 4.85 -0.07 -13.93
N PHE A 71 5.09 1.23 -13.82
CA PHE A 71 4.21 2.16 -13.11
C PHE A 71 2.82 2.20 -13.79
N ARG A 72 1.77 2.15 -12.98
CA ARG A 72 0.39 2.13 -13.48
C ARG A 72 -0.45 3.28 -12.98
N TYR A 73 -0.48 3.48 -11.69
CA TYR A 73 -1.22 4.57 -11.05
C TYR A 73 -0.74 4.78 -9.62
N GLU A 74 -1.18 5.89 -9.06
CA GLU A 74 -0.99 6.19 -7.65
C GLU A 74 -2.31 6.25 -6.90
N LEU A 75 -2.23 5.95 -5.61
CA LEU A 75 -3.24 6.28 -4.63
C LEU A 75 -2.66 7.32 -3.68
N ILE A 76 -3.50 8.15 -3.11
CA ILE A 76 -3.12 9.17 -2.15
C ILE A 76 -3.69 8.79 -0.78
N TRP A 77 -2.82 8.57 0.19
CA TRP A 77 -3.27 8.50 1.57
C TRP A 77 -3.32 9.91 2.14
N GLU A 78 -4.55 10.42 2.37
CA GLU A 78 -4.79 11.68 3.06
C GLU A 78 -4.60 11.45 4.56
N LYS A 79 -3.63 12.13 5.15
CA LYS A 79 -3.29 12.01 6.57
C LYS A 79 -4.30 12.76 7.44
N PRO A 80 -4.69 12.22 8.59
CA PRO A 80 -5.59 12.92 9.52
C PRO A 80 -4.95 14.19 10.09
N VAL A 81 -3.61 14.21 10.18
CA VAL A 81 -2.84 15.38 10.66
C VAL A 81 -1.78 15.73 9.65
N ALA A 82 -1.76 16.97 9.22
CA ALA A 82 -0.74 17.48 8.30
C ALA A 82 0.62 17.67 9.02
N MET A 83 1.69 17.43 8.27
CA MET A 83 3.08 17.46 8.77
C MET A 83 3.85 18.65 8.21
N GLY A 84 4.97 18.99 8.87
CA GLY A 84 5.89 20.02 8.38
C GLY A 84 5.62 21.42 8.95
N PHE A 85 5.07 21.53 10.14
CA PHE A 85 4.71 22.78 10.80
C PHE A 85 5.86 23.80 10.87
N LEU A 86 7.11 23.36 11.03
CA LEU A 86 8.28 24.26 11.03
C LEU A 86 8.43 25.07 9.73
N ASN A 87 7.84 24.61 8.65
CA ASN A 87 7.84 25.28 7.34
C ASN A 87 6.51 25.94 7.00
N ALA A 88 5.55 26.02 7.92
CA ALA A 88 4.18 26.51 7.65
C ALA A 88 4.12 27.94 7.09
N ARG A 89 5.15 28.77 7.37
CA ARG A 89 5.25 30.13 6.82
C ARG A 89 5.91 30.21 5.44
N LYS A 90 6.42 29.07 4.92
CA LYS A 90 7.17 29.02 3.65
C LYS A 90 6.44 28.17 2.60
N MET A 91 5.66 27.19 3.01
CA MET A 91 4.95 26.29 2.14
C MET A 91 3.74 25.64 2.86
N PRO A 92 2.75 25.11 2.12
CA PRO A 92 1.65 24.35 2.71
C PRO A 92 2.13 23.15 3.52
N LEU A 93 1.39 22.79 4.56
CA LEU A 93 1.62 21.57 5.33
C LEU A 93 1.33 20.34 4.45
N ARG A 94 2.16 19.31 4.62
CA ARG A 94 1.97 18.04 3.91
C ARG A 94 0.87 17.21 4.57
N ALA A 95 -0.24 17.06 3.88
CA ALA A 95 -1.40 16.33 4.35
C ALA A 95 -1.59 14.97 3.68
N HIS A 96 -0.60 14.49 2.90
CA HIS A 96 -0.73 13.22 2.18
C HIS A 96 0.60 12.49 2.00
N GLU A 97 0.49 11.20 1.66
CA GLU A 97 1.55 10.37 1.09
C GLU A 97 1.05 9.68 -0.17
N ASN A 98 1.97 9.40 -1.10
CA ASN A 98 1.70 8.65 -2.31
C ASN A 98 1.81 7.15 -2.01
N ILE A 99 0.96 6.36 -2.67
CA ILE A 99 1.05 4.90 -2.70
C ILE A 99 1.13 4.53 -4.17
N LEU A 100 2.29 4.09 -4.60
CA LEU A 100 2.61 3.84 -6.00
C LEU A 100 2.36 2.38 -6.33
N VAL A 101 1.62 2.12 -7.40
CA VAL A 101 1.26 0.76 -7.83
C VAL A 101 1.96 0.44 -9.15
N PHE A 102 2.74 -0.64 -9.13
CA PHE A 102 3.49 -1.15 -10.26
C PHE A 102 3.11 -2.60 -10.52
N TYR A 103 3.06 -3.02 -11.78
CA TYR A 103 2.92 -4.43 -12.15
C TYR A 103 3.32 -4.70 -13.60
N LYS A 104 3.70 -5.97 -13.88
CA LYS A 104 3.98 -6.46 -15.24
C LYS A 104 2.68 -6.74 -16.00
N ARG A 105 1.79 -7.53 -15.41
CA ARG A 105 0.46 -7.91 -15.94
C ARG A 105 -0.59 -7.52 -14.91
N LEU A 106 -1.81 -7.29 -15.36
CA LEU A 106 -2.93 -6.91 -14.49
C LEU A 106 -3.01 -7.86 -13.28
N PRO A 107 -2.84 -7.36 -12.05
CA PRO A 107 -2.89 -8.16 -10.84
C PRO A 107 -4.32 -8.52 -10.46
N LYS A 108 -4.48 -9.31 -9.40
CA LYS A 108 -5.74 -9.40 -8.68
C LYS A 108 -6.17 -8.00 -8.24
N TYR A 109 -7.45 -7.72 -8.37
CA TYR A 109 -8.05 -6.48 -7.88
C TYR A 109 -9.39 -6.80 -7.24
N ARG A 110 -9.47 -6.64 -5.93
CA ARG A 110 -10.65 -6.83 -5.09
C ARG A 110 -11.09 -5.46 -4.57
N PRO A 111 -11.99 -4.75 -5.28
CA PRO A 111 -12.37 -3.42 -4.87
C PRO A 111 -13.01 -3.45 -3.48
N GLN A 112 -12.46 -2.70 -2.54
CA GLN A 112 -13.02 -2.56 -1.20
C GLN A 112 -14.17 -1.55 -1.26
N MET A 113 -15.37 -2.07 -1.51
CA MET A 113 -16.58 -1.26 -1.71
C MET A 113 -16.97 -0.52 -0.43
N SER A 114 -17.46 0.68 -0.57
CA SER A 114 -18.06 1.45 0.53
C SER A 114 -19.57 1.61 0.33
N VAL A 115 -20.29 1.81 1.43
CA VAL A 115 -21.74 2.00 1.40
C VAL A 115 -22.04 3.50 1.45
N GLY A 116 -22.82 3.98 0.51
CA GLY A 116 -23.36 5.34 0.45
C GLY A 116 -24.86 5.33 0.23
N LYS A 117 -25.47 6.51 0.18
CA LYS A 117 -26.92 6.61 -0.08
C LYS A 117 -27.24 6.08 -1.49
N PRO A 118 -28.26 5.21 -1.65
CA PRO A 118 -28.76 4.82 -2.96
C PRO A 118 -29.22 6.05 -3.76
N TYR A 119 -29.11 5.98 -5.09
CA TYR A 119 -29.61 7.02 -5.96
C TYR A 119 -30.05 6.48 -7.32
N VAL A 120 -30.91 7.24 -7.97
CA VAL A 120 -31.31 7.01 -9.36
C VAL A 120 -30.75 8.13 -10.20
N LYS A 121 -29.92 7.77 -11.19
CA LYS A 121 -29.43 8.72 -12.21
C LYS A 121 -30.40 8.65 -13.40
N LYS A 122 -31.01 9.77 -13.75
CA LYS A 122 -31.76 9.87 -15.00
C LYS A 122 -30.77 9.90 -16.18
N GLY A 123 -31.01 9.07 -17.17
CA GLY A 123 -30.28 9.11 -18.43
C GLY A 123 -30.62 10.39 -19.21
N SER A 124 -29.66 10.94 -19.91
CA SER A 124 -29.89 12.08 -20.80
C SER A 124 -30.38 11.69 -22.21
N GLY A 125 -30.38 10.38 -22.51
CA GLY A 125 -30.69 9.87 -23.85
C GLY A 125 -29.67 10.28 -24.92
N ARG A 126 -28.58 10.94 -24.53
CA ARG A 126 -27.55 11.43 -25.47
C ARG A 126 -26.35 10.52 -25.49
N GLN A 127 -25.72 10.42 -26.67
CA GLN A 127 -24.41 9.77 -26.77
C GLN A 127 -23.34 10.59 -26.08
N LYS A 128 -22.54 9.95 -25.24
CA LYS A 128 -21.39 10.57 -24.56
C LYS A 128 -20.12 9.78 -24.85
N PRO A 129 -18.99 10.43 -25.06
CA PRO A 129 -17.72 9.73 -25.19
C PRO A 129 -17.31 9.14 -23.83
N VAL A 130 -17.07 7.84 -23.79
CA VAL A 130 -16.55 7.13 -22.62
C VAL A 130 -15.38 6.26 -23.11
N ASN A 131 -14.18 6.52 -22.63
CA ASN A 131 -12.95 5.81 -23.01
C ASN A 131 -12.79 5.60 -24.54
N GLY A 132 -13.01 6.69 -25.31
CA GLY A 132 -12.86 6.67 -26.77
C GLY A 132 -14.02 6.00 -27.55
N ARG A 133 -15.07 5.58 -26.86
CA ARG A 133 -16.30 5.04 -27.47
C ARG A 133 -17.50 5.91 -27.13
N PHE A 134 -18.43 6.03 -28.07
CA PHE A 134 -19.70 6.73 -27.80
C PHE A 134 -20.69 5.72 -27.17
N CYS A 135 -21.13 6.03 -25.94
CA CYS A 135 -22.12 5.24 -25.22
C CYS A 135 -23.39 6.06 -24.99
N LEU A 136 -24.54 5.43 -25.13
CA LEU A 136 -25.82 6.06 -24.80
C LEU A 136 -25.95 6.21 -23.29
N ASP A 137 -26.25 7.41 -22.81
CA ASP A 137 -26.48 7.67 -21.37
C ASP A 137 -27.94 7.30 -21.04
N VAL A 138 -28.16 6.05 -20.69
CA VAL A 138 -29.46 5.51 -20.30
C VAL A 138 -29.81 5.74 -18.83
N GLY A 139 -28.92 6.34 -18.04
CA GLY A 139 -29.07 6.45 -16.61
C GLY A 139 -28.83 5.13 -15.88
N GLY A 140 -29.36 5.01 -14.68
CA GLY A 140 -29.22 3.78 -13.88
C GLY A 140 -29.60 3.96 -12.42
N LYS A 141 -29.88 2.85 -11.75
CA LYS A 141 -30.08 2.77 -10.32
C LYS A 141 -28.75 2.35 -9.67
N ASN A 142 -28.39 2.96 -8.55
CA ASN A 142 -27.27 2.54 -7.73
C ASN A 142 -27.80 2.15 -6.35
N SER A 143 -27.46 0.95 -5.90
CA SER A 143 -27.89 0.36 -4.61
C SER A 143 -27.28 1.05 -3.38
N GLY A 144 -26.31 1.91 -3.58
CA GLY A 144 -25.55 2.52 -2.48
C GLY A 144 -24.09 2.04 -2.48
N GLU A 145 -23.75 1.02 -3.24
CA GLU A 145 -22.35 0.59 -3.36
C GLU A 145 -21.51 1.59 -4.15
N ARG A 146 -20.32 1.85 -3.65
CA ARG A 146 -19.36 2.78 -4.24
C ARG A 146 -18.01 2.10 -4.41
N TYR A 147 -17.47 2.18 -5.62
CA TYR A 147 -16.08 1.80 -5.86
C TYR A 147 -15.12 2.71 -5.09
N PRO A 148 -13.98 2.17 -4.63
CA PRO A 148 -12.96 2.96 -3.97
C PRO A 148 -12.44 4.08 -4.85
N ARG A 149 -12.07 5.18 -4.22
CA ARG A 149 -11.47 6.34 -4.88
C ARG A 149 -9.96 6.31 -4.71
N SER A 150 -9.24 7.04 -5.55
CA SER A 150 -7.77 7.15 -5.47
C SER A 150 -7.27 7.92 -4.24
N VAL A 151 -8.13 8.70 -3.57
CA VAL A 151 -7.80 9.35 -2.29
C VAL A 151 -8.41 8.54 -1.17
N LEU A 152 -7.53 7.99 -0.32
CA LEU A 152 -7.85 7.12 0.80
C LEU A 152 -7.71 7.88 2.12
N ARG A 153 -8.65 7.66 3.03
CA ARG A 153 -8.68 8.30 4.36
C ARG A 153 -8.65 7.23 5.43
N PHE A 154 -7.50 7.11 6.08
CA PHE A 154 -7.30 6.20 7.20
C PHE A 154 -6.72 6.97 8.37
N GLY A 155 -7.26 6.74 9.57
CA GLY A 155 -6.74 7.30 10.82
C GLY A 155 -5.34 6.76 11.13
N LYS A 156 -4.63 7.46 12.01
CA LYS A 156 -3.36 6.96 12.55
C LYS A 156 -3.67 6.05 13.75
N ASP A 157 -3.02 4.90 13.82
CA ASP A 157 -3.11 4.06 15.01
C ASP A 157 -2.38 4.74 16.17
N SER A 158 -3.01 4.78 17.35
CA SER A 158 -2.51 5.56 18.49
C SER A 158 -1.51 4.82 19.38
N HIS A 159 -1.11 3.58 19.07
CA HIS A 159 -0.54 2.68 20.07
C HIS A 159 0.84 2.07 19.76
N SER A 160 1.51 2.41 18.67
CA SER A 160 2.69 1.63 18.25
C SER A 160 4.04 2.13 18.74
N GLY A 161 4.12 3.34 19.27
CA GLY A 161 5.42 3.90 19.66
C GLY A 161 6.43 4.15 18.52
N HIS A 162 6.12 3.75 17.28
CA HIS A 162 6.98 4.00 16.12
C HIS A 162 6.61 5.34 15.46
N PRO A 163 7.57 6.28 15.30
CA PRO A 163 7.26 7.65 14.89
C PRO A 163 6.69 7.79 13.48
N THR A 164 6.98 6.83 12.59
CA THR A 164 6.59 6.88 11.17
C THR A 164 5.69 5.71 10.76
N GLU A 165 5.08 5.00 11.71
CA GLU A 165 4.22 3.86 11.41
C GLU A 165 3.05 4.24 10.51
N LYS A 166 2.78 3.36 9.55
CA LYS A 166 1.62 3.45 8.67
C LYS A 166 0.38 2.89 9.36
N PRO A 167 -0.82 3.43 9.10
CA PRO A 167 -2.05 2.89 9.65
C PRO A 167 -2.27 1.42 9.27
N LEU A 168 -2.55 0.58 10.25
CA LEU A 168 -2.84 -0.84 10.01
C LEU A 168 -4.03 -1.00 9.06
N ALA A 169 -5.09 -0.23 9.27
CA ALA A 169 -6.29 -0.27 8.42
C ALA A 169 -5.99 0.07 6.94
N LEU A 170 -5.01 0.95 6.66
CA LEU A 170 -4.56 1.22 5.29
C LEU A 170 -3.87 -0.01 4.70
N PHE A 171 -2.98 -0.66 5.44
CA PHE A 171 -2.24 -1.83 4.98
C PHE A 171 -3.16 -3.04 4.80
N GLU A 172 -4.13 -3.25 5.69
CA GLU A 172 -5.18 -4.25 5.51
C GLU A 172 -6.00 -4.00 4.22
N TRP A 173 -6.35 -2.74 3.96
CA TRP A 173 -7.06 -2.36 2.75
C TRP A 173 -6.24 -2.69 1.49
N LEU A 174 -4.93 -2.39 1.50
CA LEU A 174 -4.02 -2.68 0.39
C LEU A 174 -3.86 -4.20 0.18
N VAL A 175 -3.64 -4.96 1.26
CA VAL A 175 -3.54 -6.42 1.23
C VAL A 175 -4.81 -7.04 0.65
N LYS A 176 -5.99 -6.67 1.15
CA LYS A 176 -7.28 -7.16 0.63
C LYS A 176 -7.52 -6.79 -0.83
N THR A 177 -7.03 -5.62 -1.26
CA THR A 177 -7.26 -5.13 -2.62
C THR A 177 -6.48 -5.93 -3.65
N TYR A 178 -5.25 -6.35 -3.34
CA TYR A 178 -4.34 -6.95 -4.33
C TYR A 178 -4.03 -8.42 -4.11
N THR A 179 -4.60 -9.05 -3.08
CA THR A 179 -4.35 -10.46 -2.76
C THR A 179 -5.63 -11.20 -2.39
N ASP A 180 -5.57 -12.54 -2.44
CA ASP A 180 -6.55 -13.45 -1.87
C ASP A 180 -5.99 -14.12 -0.61
N GLU A 181 -6.84 -14.80 0.18
CA GLU A 181 -6.38 -15.59 1.34
C GLU A 181 -5.37 -16.64 0.89
N GLY A 182 -4.33 -16.86 1.70
CA GLY A 182 -3.23 -17.77 1.40
C GLY A 182 -2.14 -17.23 0.46
N ASP A 183 -2.35 -16.07 -0.19
CA ASP A 183 -1.33 -15.42 -1.01
C ASP A 183 -0.12 -14.96 -0.16
N LEU A 184 1.05 -14.89 -0.79
CA LEU A 184 2.30 -14.49 -0.14
C LEU A 184 2.62 -13.02 -0.39
N VAL A 185 2.75 -12.25 0.67
CA VAL A 185 3.14 -10.84 0.68
C VAL A 185 4.58 -10.69 1.16
N LEU A 186 5.39 -9.90 0.45
CA LEU A 186 6.75 -9.55 0.85
C LEU A 186 6.81 -8.09 1.31
N ASP A 187 7.43 -7.87 2.47
CA ASP A 187 7.90 -6.55 2.92
C ASP A 187 9.37 -6.63 3.30
N ASN A 188 10.23 -6.00 2.52
CA ASN A 188 11.68 -6.03 2.74
C ASN A 188 12.21 -4.88 3.62
N CYS A 189 11.33 -4.07 4.18
CA CYS A 189 11.63 -3.02 5.16
C CYS A 189 10.51 -3.01 6.22
N LEU A 190 10.36 -4.15 6.92
CA LEU A 190 9.19 -4.48 7.75
C LEU A 190 8.92 -3.46 8.87
N GLY A 191 9.97 -2.81 9.39
CA GLY A 191 9.85 -1.87 10.50
C GLY A 191 9.15 -2.49 11.71
N SER A 192 8.12 -1.82 12.19
CA SER A 192 7.31 -2.27 13.35
C SER A 192 6.34 -3.43 13.04
N GLY A 193 6.33 -3.99 11.83
CA GLY A 193 5.54 -5.18 11.49
C GLY A 193 4.12 -4.92 10.99
N THR A 194 3.77 -3.71 10.59
CA THR A 194 2.40 -3.39 10.16
C THR A 194 1.92 -4.25 8.99
N THR A 195 2.79 -4.50 7.99
CA THR A 195 2.47 -5.41 6.87
C THR A 195 2.19 -6.82 7.35
N ALA A 196 3.03 -7.35 8.26
CA ALA A 196 2.86 -8.70 8.79
C ALA A 196 1.53 -8.85 9.56
N ILE A 197 1.21 -7.90 10.43
CA ILE A 197 -0.05 -7.87 11.18
C ILE A 197 -1.25 -7.77 10.22
N ALA A 198 -1.17 -6.92 9.19
CA ALA A 198 -2.22 -6.81 8.19
C ALA A 198 -2.44 -8.14 7.44
N CYS A 199 -1.37 -8.89 7.17
CA CYS A 199 -1.42 -10.19 6.53
C CYS A 199 -2.04 -11.25 7.43
N GLU A 200 -1.59 -11.38 8.68
CA GLU A 200 -2.15 -12.33 9.67
C GLU A 200 -3.65 -12.11 9.84
N LYS A 201 -4.08 -10.88 10.17
CA LYS A 201 -5.51 -10.55 10.36
C LYS A 201 -6.38 -10.88 9.14
N ASN A 202 -5.78 -10.97 7.97
CA ASN A 202 -6.49 -11.25 6.73
C ASN A 202 -6.12 -12.61 6.12
N ARG A 203 -5.48 -13.51 6.86
CA ARG A 203 -5.12 -14.86 6.45
C ARG A 203 -4.23 -14.92 5.19
N ARG A 204 -3.31 -13.97 5.06
CA ARG A 204 -2.27 -13.98 4.04
C ARG A 204 -0.96 -14.47 4.65
N ARG A 205 -0.18 -15.21 3.87
CA ARG A 205 1.20 -15.53 4.23
C ARG A 205 2.08 -14.31 3.99
N TRP A 206 3.16 -14.19 4.72
CA TRP A 206 4.06 -13.07 4.56
C TRP A 206 5.53 -13.45 4.78
N ILE A 207 6.42 -12.67 4.18
CA ILE A 207 7.84 -12.63 4.48
C ILE A 207 8.18 -11.19 4.82
N GLY A 208 8.70 -10.97 6.03
CA GLY A 208 9.17 -9.68 6.50
C GLY A 208 10.68 -9.68 6.68
N ILE A 209 11.34 -8.65 6.20
CA ILE A 209 12.79 -8.45 6.38
C ILE A 209 13.00 -7.12 7.10
N GLU A 210 13.71 -7.17 8.23
CA GLU A 210 14.07 -5.99 8.99
C GLU A 210 15.55 -6.09 9.40
N LYS A 211 16.27 -4.99 9.18
CA LYS A 211 17.70 -4.89 9.49
C LYS A 211 17.96 -4.45 10.93
N GLU A 212 17.15 -3.53 11.43
CA GLU A 212 17.31 -2.95 12.75
C GLU A 212 16.71 -3.89 13.80
N LEU A 213 17.56 -4.44 14.68
CA LEU A 213 17.16 -5.42 15.69
C LEU A 213 16.02 -4.91 16.58
N SER A 214 16.04 -3.64 16.96
CA SER A 214 15.00 -3.02 17.80
C SER A 214 13.62 -3.08 17.14
N TYR A 215 13.53 -2.80 15.83
CA TYR A 215 12.27 -2.88 15.09
C TYR A 215 11.86 -4.33 14.83
N PHE A 216 12.82 -5.20 14.58
CA PHE A 216 12.55 -6.63 14.45
C PHE A 216 11.93 -7.22 15.72
N GLU A 217 12.48 -6.93 16.91
CA GLU A 217 11.91 -7.38 18.18
C GLU A 217 10.54 -6.74 18.45
N MET A 218 10.36 -5.47 18.12
CA MET A 218 9.05 -4.81 18.21
C MET A 218 8.00 -5.50 17.33
N ALA A 219 8.34 -5.82 16.08
CA ALA A 219 7.44 -6.55 15.18
C ALA A 219 7.06 -7.93 15.73
N LYS A 220 8.04 -8.67 16.30
CA LYS A 220 7.80 -9.99 16.94
C LYS A 220 6.86 -9.87 18.13
N GLU A 221 7.03 -8.87 18.96
CA GLU A 221 6.19 -8.68 20.14
C GLU A 221 4.75 -8.33 19.73
N ARG A 222 4.57 -7.47 18.76
CA ARG A 222 3.25 -7.12 18.23
C ARG A 222 2.54 -8.33 17.62
N LEU A 223 3.25 -9.17 16.87
CA LEU A 223 2.70 -10.41 16.30
C LEU A 223 2.32 -11.42 17.39
N ARG A 224 3.12 -11.55 18.44
CA ARG A 224 2.77 -12.39 19.61
C ARG A 224 1.51 -11.90 20.30
N GLY A 225 1.36 -10.58 20.47
CA GLY A 225 0.16 -9.97 21.03
C GLY A 225 -1.09 -10.32 20.21
N LEU A 226 -1.01 -10.25 18.90
CA LEU A 226 -2.13 -10.61 18.01
C LEU A 226 -2.59 -12.06 18.20
N VAL A 227 -1.64 -13.01 18.25
CA VAL A 227 -1.95 -14.44 18.45
C VAL A 227 -2.61 -14.71 19.82
N LEU A 228 -2.22 -13.95 20.85
CA LEU A 228 -2.83 -14.08 22.18
C LEU A 228 -4.26 -13.52 22.21
N GLU A 229 -4.51 -12.41 21.54
CA GLU A 229 -5.86 -11.82 21.42
C GLU A 229 -6.83 -12.76 20.69
N GLU A 230 -6.39 -13.38 19.58
CA GLU A 230 -7.21 -14.33 18.82
C GLU A 230 -7.58 -15.56 19.64
N ARG A 231 -6.64 -16.11 20.44
CA ARG A 231 -6.90 -17.26 21.33
C ARG A 231 -7.82 -16.94 22.50
N GLN A 232 -7.94 -15.69 22.90
CA GLN A 232 -8.87 -15.26 23.96
C GLN A 232 -10.26 -14.97 23.42
N ALA A 233 -10.41 -14.79 22.11
CA ALA A 233 -11.68 -14.52 21.45
C ALA A 233 -12.41 -15.78 20.96
N GLU A 234 -11.73 -16.95 20.97
CA GLU A 234 -12.29 -18.29 20.72
C GLU A 234 -12.83 -18.94 22.02
#